data_e89cb311a98273306a2ea43b25adbbb8
#
_entry.id   e89cb311a98273306a2ea43b25adbbb8
#
_cell.length_a   1.000
_cell.length_b   1.000
_cell.length_c   1.000
_cell.angle_alpha   90.00
_cell.angle_beta   90.00
_cell.angle_gamma   90.00
#
_symmetry.space_group_name_H-M   'P 1'
#
loop_
_entity.id
_entity.type
_entity.pdbx_description
1 polymer ?
#
loop_
_entity_poly.entity_id
_entity_poly.type
_entity_poly.pdbx_seq_one_letter_code
_entity_poly.pdbx_strand_id
1 'polypeptide(L)'
;MVFELLNEPKENVNSQLLNEYIEEAIKIIRKTNPKRTIIVGPYNFYQIDYLNELNIPKDSNIVVSFHYYEPNDFAFQGNIYHKGFEHLSNITWEGTNEQMDYLKKRFDTVENWANKNKVKIFLGEFGITKEAPEASRRAWIKAVREEAEKRNFSWAYWELASGFGIYNQIEGTWDRDILSALIEKR
;
A
#
# COMPACT_ATOMS: atom_id res chain seq x y z
N MET A 1 -4.14 8.30 -17.49
CA MET A 1 -2.74 8.08 -17.04
C MET A 1 -2.50 8.99 -15.84
N VAL A 2 -1.92 8.45 -14.76
CA VAL A 2 -1.54 9.14 -13.52
C VAL A 2 -0.02 9.10 -13.44
N PHE A 3 0.61 10.11 -12.84
CA PHE A 3 2.04 10.10 -12.55
C PHE A 3 2.24 9.81 -11.07
N GLU A 4 3.16 8.92 -10.76
CA GLU A 4 3.71 8.73 -9.43
C GLU A 4 5.15 9.19 -9.44
N LEU A 5 5.54 10.03 -8.47
CA LEU A 5 6.83 10.71 -8.52
C LEU A 5 7.99 9.79 -8.13
N LEU A 6 7.79 8.97 -7.11
CA LEU A 6 8.83 8.11 -6.56
C LEU A 6 8.18 7.00 -5.75
N ASN A 7 8.58 5.75 -5.97
CA ASN A 7 8.15 4.62 -5.15
C ASN A 7 9.03 4.50 -3.91
N GLU A 8 8.41 4.44 -2.73
CA GLU A 8 9.02 4.07 -1.46
C GLU A 8 10.36 4.77 -1.12
N PRO A 9 10.41 6.10 -1.09
CA PRO A 9 11.63 6.83 -0.73
C PRO A 9 12.09 6.48 0.68
N LYS A 10 13.40 6.23 0.83
CA LYS A 10 14.03 5.80 2.09
C LYS A 10 15.51 6.18 2.14
N GLU A 11 16.19 5.80 3.22
CA GLU A 11 17.64 5.93 3.40
C GLU A 11 18.12 7.38 3.31
N ASN A 12 18.83 7.73 2.24
CA ASN A 12 19.42 9.06 2.05
C ASN A 12 18.39 10.17 1.76
N VAL A 13 17.13 9.80 1.50
CA VAL A 13 16.02 10.74 1.32
C VAL A 13 15.24 10.78 2.63
N ASN A 14 15.38 11.84 3.40
CA ASN A 14 14.53 12.07 4.58
C ASN A 14 13.24 12.82 4.19
N SER A 15 12.32 12.99 5.14
CA SER A 15 11.04 13.65 4.89
C SER A 15 11.17 15.08 4.38
N GLN A 16 12.16 15.85 4.88
CA GLN A 16 12.38 17.21 4.43
C GLN A 16 12.81 17.25 2.96
N LEU A 17 13.82 16.49 2.60
CA LEU A 17 14.34 16.41 1.23
C LEU A 17 13.29 15.87 0.26
N LEU A 18 12.50 14.88 0.69
CA LEU A 18 11.37 14.36 -0.07
C LEU A 18 10.35 15.45 -0.39
N ASN A 19 9.97 16.25 0.59
CA ASN A 19 9.02 17.35 0.40
C ASN A 19 9.55 18.40 -0.59
N GLU A 20 10.83 18.73 -0.55
CA GLU A 20 11.48 19.63 -1.50
C GLU A 20 11.40 19.06 -2.92
N TYR A 21 11.72 17.76 -3.10
CA TYR A 21 11.64 17.09 -4.41
C TYR A 21 10.21 17.02 -4.96
N ILE A 22 9.24 16.72 -4.10
CA ILE A 22 7.82 16.70 -4.49
C ILE A 22 7.39 18.08 -5.00
N GLU A 23 7.72 19.14 -4.27
CA GLU A 23 7.34 20.50 -4.66
C GLU A 23 7.97 20.91 -6.00
N GLU A 24 9.24 20.64 -6.18
CA GLU A 24 9.95 20.98 -7.44
C GLU A 24 9.43 20.15 -8.63
N ALA A 25 9.26 18.84 -8.45
CA ALA A 25 8.75 17.97 -9.51
C ALA A 25 7.34 18.40 -9.96
N ILE A 26 6.46 18.73 -9.02
CA ILE A 26 5.12 19.22 -9.33
C ILE A 26 5.19 20.54 -10.12
N LYS A 27 6.01 21.49 -9.70
CA LYS A 27 6.21 22.76 -10.45
C LYS A 27 6.64 22.52 -11.90
N ILE A 28 7.51 21.55 -12.14
CA ILE A 28 7.97 21.18 -13.48
C ILE A 28 6.84 20.53 -14.28
N ILE A 29 6.17 19.53 -13.71
CA ILE A 29 5.08 18.80 -14.35
C ILE A 29 3.93 19.73 -14.73
N ARG A 30 3.57 20.68 -13.89
CA ARG A 30 2.46 21.60 -14.13
C ARG A 30 2.66 22.54 -15.33
N LYS A 31 3.89 22.75 -15.78
CA LYS A 31 4.16 23.53 -16.99
C LYS A 31 3.57 22.90 -18.26
N THR A 32 3.51 21.58 -18.32
CA THR A 32 3.03 20.83 -19.51
C THR A 32 1.81 19.96 -19.22
N ASN A 33 1.56 19.65 -17.95
CA ASN A 33 0.46 18.78 -17.49
C ASN A 33 -0.35 19.43 -16.35
N PRO A 34 -1.04 20.54 -16.62
CA PRO A 34 -1.65 21.38 -15.56
C PRO A 34 -2.75 20.65 -14.75
N LYS A 35 -3.37 19.61 -15.30
CA LYS A 35 -4.47 18.86 -14.66
C LYS A 35 -4.15 17.38 -14.42
N ARG A 36 -2.91 16.95 -14.63
CA ARG A 36 -2.51 15.56 -14.44
C ARG A 36 -2.62 15.18 -12.96
N THR A 37 -3.29 14.08 -12.67
CA THR A 37 -3.26 13.50 -11.32
C THR A 37 -1.84 13.04 -11.03
N ILE A 38 -1.30 13.44 -9.87
CA ILE A 38 0.02 13.07 -9.39
C ILE A 38 -0.15 12.35 -8.06
N ILE A 39 0.48 11.18 -7.94
CA ILE A 39 0.58 10.42 -6.70
C ILE A 39 1.88 10.80 -6.01
N VAL A 40 1.77 11.06 -4.71
CA VAL A 40 2.90 11.25 -3.79
C VAL A 40 2.66 10.42 -2.54
N GLY A 41 3.69 10.07 -1.83
CA GLY A 41 3.56 9.35 -0.56
C GLY A 41 4.58 9.80 0.46
N PRO A 42 4.40 9.42 1.73
CA PRO A 42 5.29 9.79 2.81
C PRO A 42 6.63 9.08 2.71
N TYR A 43 7.60 9.57 3.46
CA TYR A 43 8.89 8.95 3.65
C TYR A 43 8.79 7.53 4.23
N ASN A 44 9.89 6.79 4.13
CA ASN A 44 10.11 5.47 4.71
C ASN A 44 9.10 4.41 4.24
N PHE A 45 9.19 4.03 2.95
CA PHE A 45 8.35 2.99 2.33
C PHE A 45 6.84 3.33 2.29
N TYR A 46 6.48 4.60 2.19
CA TYR A 46 5.08 5.05 2.18
C TYR A 46 4.30 4.61 3.44
N GLN A 47 5.01 4.54 4.58
CA GLN A 47 4.43 4.11 5.84
C GLN A 47 3.49 5.16 6.44
N ILE A 48 2.42 4.68 7.05
CA ILE A 48 1.37 5.49 7.70
C ILE A 48 1.95 6.43 8.76
N ASP A 49 2.98 5.97 9.50
CA ASP A 49 3.57 6.71 10.61
C ASP A 49 4.25 8.03 10.18
N TYR A 50 4.61 8.14 8.90
CA TYR A 50 5.25 9.34 8.33
C TYR A 50 4.28 10.27 7.59
N LEU A 51 2.98 10.00 7.60
CA LEU A 51 1.98 10.87 6.96
C LEU A 51 2.01 12.31 7.49
N ASN A 52 2.26 12.50 8.80
CA ASN A 52 2.34 13.84 9.39
C ASN A 52 3.57 14.64 8.97
N GLU A 53 4.56 14.00 8.38
CA GLU A 53 5.78 14.65 7.87
C GLU A 53 5.66 15.02 6.39
N LEU A 54 4.61 14.55 5.70
CA LEU A 54 4.35 14.85 4.30
C LEU A 54 3.71 16.23 4.15
N ASN A 55 4.38 17.11 3.42
CA ASN A 55 3.84 18.40 3.02
C ASN A 55 3.07 18.28 1.71
N ILE A 56 1.76 18.48 1.74
CA ILE A 56 0.94 18.41 0.55
C ILE A 56 0.93 19.77 -0.12
N PRO A 57 1.38 19.89 -1.39
CA PRO A 57 1.27 21.11 -2.15
C PRO A 57 -0.20 21.53 -2.33
N LYS A 58 -0.45 22.83 -2.46
CA LYS A 58 -1.79 23.39 -2.75
C LYS A 58 -2.17 23.11 -4.21
N ASP A 59 -2.52 21.87 -4.49
CA ASP A 59 -2.88 21.38 -5.82
C ASP A 59 -4.04 20.38 -5.70
N SER A 60 -5.13 20.62 -6.42
CA SER A 60 -6.36 19.80 -6.34
C SER A 60 -6.25 18.44 -7.03
N ASN A 61 -5.16 18.19 -7.77
CA ASN A 61 -4.94 16.94 -8.51
C ASN A 61 -3.81 16.10 -7.90
N ILE A 62 -3.62 16.21 -6.58
CA ILE A 62 -2.74 15.34 -5.79
C ILE A 62 -3.58 14.22 -5.17
N VAL A 63 -3.05 13.02 -5.20
CA VAL A 63 -3.51 11.84 -4.48
C VAL A 63 -2.37 11.37 -3.59
N VAL A 64 -2.65 11.05 -2.34
CA VAL A 64 -1.62 10.53 -1.43
C VAL A 64 -1.71 9.01 -1.37
N SER A 65 -0.59 8.37 -1.64
CA SER A 65 -0.42 6.92 -1.53
C SER A 65 0.16 6.54 -0.18
N PHE A 66 -0.27 5.40 0.34
CA PHE A 66 0.42 4.68 1.40
C PHE A 66 0.51 3.20 1.03
N HIS A 67 1.46 2.48 1.62
CA HIS A 67 1.60 1.04 1.48
C HIS A 67 1.27 0.34 2.81
N TYR A 68 0.72 -0.88 2.73
CA TYR A 68 0.31 -1.59 3.93
C TYR A 68 0.72 -3.07 3.86
N TYR A 69 1.63 -3.46 4.74
CA TYR A 69 2.16 -4.81 4.87
C TYR A 69 2.20 -5.29 6.33
N GLU A 70 1.40 -4.64 7.19
CA GLU A 70 1.40 -4.96 8.62
C GLU A 70 0.46 -6.14 8.97
N PRO A 71 0.90 -7.05 9.82
CA PRO A 71 2.23 -7.10 10.46
C PRO A 71 3.30 -7.64 9.50
N ASN A 72 4.47 -7.00 9.47
CA ASN A 72 5.54 -7.30 8.52
C ASN A 72 6.04 -8.74 8.61
N ASP A 73 6.15 -9.29 9.82
CA ASP A 73 6.60 -10.67 10.03
C ASP A 73 5.67 -11.67 9.32
N PHE A 74 4.37 -11.41 9.31
CA PHE A 74 3.40 -12.20 8.57
C PHE A 74 3.50 -11.94 7.06
N ALA A 75 3.58 -10.67 6.66
CA ALA A 75 3.52 -10.29 5.25
C ALA A 75 4.76 -10.74 4.45
N PHE A 76 5.93 -10.76 5.08
CA PHE A 76 7.20 -11.04 4.42
C PHE A 76 7.84 -12.36 4.82
N GLN A 77 7.20 -13.21 5.66
CA GLN A 77 7.77 -14.47 6.10
C GLN A 77 8.28 -15.34 4.93
N GLY A 78 9.46 -15.92 5.08
CA GLY A 78 10.08 -16.76 4.06
C GLY A 78 10.55 -16.03 2.79
N ASN A 79 10.36 -14.73 2.71
CA ASN A 79 10.74 -13.98 1.51
C ASN A 79 12.24 -13.70 1.49
N ILE A 80 12.94 -14.32 0.54
CA ILE A 80 14.40 -14.21 0.39
C ILE A 80 14.87 -12.83 -0.10
N TYR A 81 13.98 -12.00 -0.64
CA TYR A 81 14.29 -10.66 -1.11
C TYR A 81 14.14 -9.59 -0.02
N HIS A 82 13.59 -9.96 1.15
CA HIS A 82 13.42 -9.07 2.29
C HIS A 82 14.30 -9.57 3.45
N LYS A 83 15.46 -8.94 3.57
CA LYS A 83 16.45 -9.31 4.61
C LYS A 83 15.83 -9.27 6.00
N GLY A 84 16.00 -10.37 6.73
CA GLY A 84 15.51 -10.53 8.11
C GLY A 84 14.18 -11.31 8.22
N PHE A 85 13.49 -11.56 7.11
CA PHE A 85 12.22 -12.31 7.09
C PHE A 85 12.35 -13.71 6.49
N GLU A 86 13.47 -14.03 5.87
CA GLU A 86 13.74 -15.28 5.16
C GLU A 86 13.68 -16.54 6.06
N HIS A 87 13.90 -16.38 7.35
CA HIS A 87 13.86 -17.46 8.34
C HIS A 87 12.49 -17.64 9.02
N LEU A 88 11.57 -16.69 8.81
CA LEU A 88 10.23 -16.74 9.39
C LEU A 88 9.34 -17.69 8.60
N SER A 89 8.47 -18.43 9.29
CA SER A 89 7.52 -19.32 8.67
C SER A 89 6.32 -19.62 9.58
N ASN A 90 5.21 -20.05 8.98
CA ASN A 90 4.00 -20.48 9.68
C ASN A 90 3.39 -19.42 10.62
N ILE A 91 3.68 -18.14 10.39
CA ILE A 91 3.00 -17.05 11.06
C ILE A 91 1.60 -16.94 10.46
N THR A 92 0.56 -16.92 11.29
CA THR A 92 -0.84 -16.88 10.85
C THR A 92 -1.49 -15.53 11.10
N TRP A 93 -2.48 -15.23 10.29
CA TRP A 93 -3.42 -14.13 10.51
C TRP A 93 -4.85 -14.69 10.36
N GLU A 94 -5.63 -14.63 11.41
CA GLU A 94 -6.93 -15.33 11.49
C GLU A 94 -8.12 -14.36 11.53
N GLY A 95 -7.86 -13.05 11.52
CA GLY A 95 -8.92 -12.04 11.63
C GLY A 95 -9.53 -11.98 13.02
N THR A 96 -8.75 -12.26 14.08
CA THR A 96 -9.23 -12.10 15.46
C THR A 96 -9.66 -10.66 15.71
N ASN A 97 -10.47 -10.44 16.74
CA ASN A 97 -10.91 -9.09 17.09
C ASN A 97 -9.73 -8.13 17.26
N GLU A 98 -8.65 -8.57 17.91
CA GLU A 98 -7.45 -7.79 18.12
C GLU A 98 -6.76 -7.42 16.79
N GLN A 99 -6.60 -8.40 15.89
CA GLN A 99 -6.01 -8.19 14.56
C GLN A 99 -6.86 -7.23 13.72
N MET A 100 -8.17 -7.41 13.74
CA MET A 100 -9.11 -6.53 13.02
C MET A 100 -9.17 -5.12 13.61
N ASP A 101 -9.12 -4.97 14.92
CA ASP A 101 -9.12 -3.66 15.58
C ASP A 101 -7.80 -2.92 15.31
N TYR A 102 -6.67 -3.63 15.25
CA TYR A 102 -5.41 -3.05 14.84
C TYR A 102 -5.47 -2.53 13.40
N LEU A 103 -5.91 -3.37 12.46
CA LEU A 103 -6.08 -2.99 11.05
C LEU A 103 -6.97 -1.74 10.91
N LYS A 104 -8.14 -1.75 11.52
CA LYS A 104 -9.09 -0.61 11.50
C LYS A 104 -8.44 0.65 12.03
N LYS A 105 -7.75 0.58 13.17
CA LYS A 105 -7.07 1.73 13.77
C LYS A 105 -6.00 2.33 12.85
N ARG A 106 -5.25 1.50 12.13
CA ARG A 106 -4.27 1.99 11.15
C ARG A 106 -4.95 2.73 10.01
N PHE A 107 -6.04 2.18 9.47
CA PHE A 107 -6.80 2.82 8.39
C PHE A 107 -7.56 4.07 8.85
N ASP A 108 -8.07 4.09 10.08
CA ASP A 108 -8.67 5.30 10.69
C ASP A 108 -7.63 6.43 10.81
N THR A 109 -6.38 6.09 11.10
CA THR A 109 -5.29 7.08 11.13
C THR A 109 -5.12 7.75 9.77
N VAL A 110 -5.11 6.96 8.69
CA VAL A 110 -5.02 7.47 7.31
C VAL A 110 -6.23 8.32 6.96
N GLU A 111 -7.44 7.83 7.25
CA GLU A 111 -8.70 8.52 6.95
C GLU A 111 -8.78 9.88 7.66
N ASN A 112 -8.49 9.91 8.97
CA ASN A 112 -8.51 11.13 9.77
C ASN A 112 -7.49 12.16 9.23
N TRP A 113 -6.29 11.68 8.87
CA TRP A 113 -5.27 12.52 8.28
C TRP A 113 -5.69 13.07 6.91
N ALA A 114 -6.27 12.23 6.06
CA ALA A 114 -6.76 12.60 4.73
C ALA A 114 -7.89 13.64 4.80
N ASN A 115 -8.85 13.45 5.71
CA ASN A 115 -9.94 14.39 5.95
C ASN A 115 -9.44 15.75 6.42
N LYS A 116 -8.47 15.78 7.34
CA LYS A 116 -7.83 17.02 7.82
C LYS A 116 -7.14 17.77 6.67
N ASN A 117 -6.46 17.05 5.78
CA ASN A 117 -5.70 17.61 4.67
C ASN A 117 -6.53 17.78 3.38
N LYS A 118 -7.77 17.28 3.34
CA LYS A 118 -8.70 17.34 2.20
C LYS A 118 -8.12 16.72 0.93
N VAL A 119 -7.48 15.56 1.07
CA VAL A 119 -6.84 14.82 -0.03
C VAL A 119 -7.49 13.46 -0.24
N LYS A 120 -7.37 12.93 -1.45
CA LYS A 120 -7.76 11.56 -1.78
C LYS A 120 -6.63 10.60 -1.44
N ILE A 121 -7.01 9.39 -1.05
CA ILE A 121 -6.07 8.32 -0.67
C ILE A 121 -6.07 7.22 -1.73
N PHE A 122 -4.88 6.67 -1.93
CA PHE A 122 -4.62 5.47 -2.70
C PHE A 122 -3.79 4.50 -1.85
N LEU A 123 -4.31 3.31 -1.58
CA LEU A 123 -3.53 2.20 -1.05
C LEU A 123 -2.74 1.62 -2.22
N GLY A 124 -1.52 2.13 -2.42
CA GLY A 124 -0.70 1.85 -3.60
C GLY A 124 -0.20 0.42 -3.66
N GLU A 125 0.09 -0.14 -2.51
CA GLU A 125 0.51 -1.53 -2.37
C GLU A 125 -0.04 -2.14 -1.08
N PHE A 126 -0.50 -3.38 -1.19
CA PHE A 126 -0.69 -4.32 -0.10
C PHE A 126 -0.60 -5.74 -0.65
N GLY A 127 -0.07 -6.65 0.13
CA GLY A 127 0.11 -8.03 -0.32
C GLY A 127 0.75 -8.90 0.75
N ILE A 128 0.71 -10.20 0.53
CA ILE A 128 1.30 -11.22 1.40
C ILE A 128 2.10 -12.20 0.55
N THR A 129 3.30 -12.52 1.00
CA THR A 129 4.15 -13.54 0.36
C THR A 129 3.42 -14.89 0.19
N LYS A 130 3.75 -15.62 -0.87
CA LYS A 130 3.24 -16.99 -1.11
C LYS A 130 3.68 -18.00 -0.04
N GLU A 131 4.74 -17.69 0.71
CA GLU A 131 5.26 -18.53 1.80
C GLU A 131 4.37 -18.51 3.05
N ALA A 132 3.46 -17.54 3.16
CA ALA A 132 2.51 -17.49 4.26
C ALA A 132 1.38 -18.52 4.08
N PRO A 133 0.78 -19.04 5.17
CA PRO A 133 -0.34 -19.97 5.09
C PRO A 133 -1.51 -19.41 4.28
N GLU A 134 -1.99 -20.16 3.28
CA GLU A 134 -2.95 -19.72 2.27
C GLU A 134 -4.24 -19.16 2.87
N ALA A 135 -4.82 -19.83 3.87
CA ALA A 135 -6.03 -19.35 4.54
C ALA A 135 -5.82 -17.98 5.18
N SER A 136 -4.66 -17.76 5.81
CA SER A 136 -4.30 -16.48 6.42
C SER A 136 -4.04 -15.39 5.38
N ARG A 137 -3.38 -15.73 4.27
CA ARG A 137 -3.20 -14.81 3.13
C ARG A 137 -4.55 -14.30 2.62
N ARG A 138 -5.46 -15.22 2.34
CA ARG A 138 -6.81 -14.91 1.84
C ARG A 138 -7.58 -14.04 2.82
N ALA A 139 -7.58 -14.39 4.11
CA ALA A 139 -8.30 -13.66 5.15
C ALA A 139 -7.78 -12.21 5.28
N TRP A 140 -6.47 -12.04 5.32
CA TRP A 140 -5.83 -10.72 5.45
C TRP A 140 -6.07 -9.85 4.22
N ILE A 141 -5.84 -10.40 3.01
CA ILE A 141 -6.04 -9.67 1.74
C ILE A 141 -7.48 -9.17 1.65
N LYS A 142 -8.46 -10.02 1.97
CA LYS A 142 -9.86 -9.64 2.00
C LYS A 142 -10.12 -8.51 2.99
N ALA A 143 -9.63 -8.64 4.23
CA ALA A 143 -9.85 -7.65 5.28
C ALA A 143 -9.26 -6.28 4.92
N VAL A 144 -8.03 -6.24 4.38
CA VAL A 144 -7.37 -5.00 3.96
C VAL A 144 -8.13 -4.33 2.82
N ARG A 145 -8.52 -5.10 1.79
CA ARG A 145 -9.35 -4.58 0.69
C ARG A 145 -10.65 -3.98 1.20
N GLU A 146 -11.38 -4.71 2.06
CA GLU A 146 -12.66 -4.25 2.61
C GLU A 146 -12.52 -2.97 3.45
N GLU A 147 -11.47 -2.85 4.26
CA GLU A 147 -11.21 -1.63 5.02
C GLU A 147 -10.82 -0.44 4.12
N ALA A 148 -10.14 -0.67 2.99
CA ALA A 148 -9.88 0.36 2.01
C ALA A 148 -11.17 0.81 1.30
N GLU A 149 -11.96 -0.13 0.80
CA GLU A 149 -13.22 0.15 0.09
C GLU A 149 -14.26 0.84 0.96
N LYS A 150 -14.37 0.45 2.22
CA LYS A 150 -15.27 1.07 3.22
C LYS A 150 -14.98 2.56 3.42
N ARG A 151 -13.74 2.98 3.24
CA ARG A 151 -13.29 4.39 3.34
C ARG A 151 -13.18 5.09 1.99
N ASN A 152 -13.65 4.45 0.90
CA ASN A 152 -13.51 4.93 -0.47
C ASN A 152 -12.05 5.18 -0.88
N PHE A 153 -11.11 4.42 -0.35
CA PHE A 153 -9.73 4.42 -0.82
C PHE A 153 -9.66 3.58 -2.11
N SER A 154 -9.06 4.12 -3.15
CA SER A 154 -8.63 3.30 -4.29
C SER A 154 -7.46 2.44 -3.86
N TRP A 155 -7.32 1.25 -4.46
CA TRP A 155 -6.25 0.34 -4.09
C TRP A 155 -5.62 -0.39 -5.29
N ALA A 156 -4.39 -0.88 -5.11
CA ALA A 156 -3.72 -1.81 -6.00
C ALA A 156 -3.06 -2.92 -5.16
N TYR A 157 -3.19 -4.16 -5.63
CA TYR A 157 -2.60 -5.32 -4.98
C TYR A 157 -1.17 -5.54 -5.47
N TRP A 158 -0.26 -5.79 -4.56
CA TRP A 158 1.09 -6.23 -4.84
C TRP A 158 1.19 -7.73 -4.68
N GLU A 159 1.23 -8.55 -5.73
CA GLU A 159 1.37 -8.17 -7.13
C GLU A 159 0.77 -9.24 -8.07
N LEU A 160 1.01 -9.12 -9.39
CA LEU A 160 0.38 -10.03 -10.34
C LEU A 160 0.99 -11.44 -10.33
N ALA A 161 2.33 -11.58 -10.42
CA ALA A 161 2.89 -12.84 -10.90
C ALA A 161 4.27 -13.24 -10.35
N SER A 162 4.74 -12.68 -9.22
CA SER A 162 6.00 -13.12 -8.56
C SER A 162 5.76 -13.61 -7.13
N GLY A 163 6.58 -13.26 -6.16
CA GLY A 163 6.55 -13.79 -4.79
C GLY A 163 5.26 -13.52 -4.00
N PHE A 164 4.48 -12.51 -4.38
CA PHE A 164 3.19 -12.16 -3.80
C PHE A 164 2.03 -12.45 -4.77
N GLY A 165 2.36 -12.95 -5.95
CA GLY A 165 1.50 -13.01 -7.10
C GLY A 165 0.26 -13.85 -6.95
N ILE A 166 -0.75 -13.52 -7.78
CA ILE A 166 -2.04 -14.19 -7.90
C ILE A 166 -2.15 -14.96 -9.21
N TYR A 167 -1.13 -14.89 -10.07
CA TYR A 167 -1.08 -15.57 -11.35
C TYR A 167 0.22 -16.37 -11.49
N ASN A 168 0.09 -17.64 -11.87
CA ASN A 168 1.22 -18.51 -12.18
C ASN A 168 1.52 -18.40 -13.68
N GLN A 169 2.61 -17.74 -14.04
CA GLN A 169 3.00 -17.53 -15.44
C GLN A 169 3.42 -18.83 -16.15
N ILE A 170 3.95 -19.82 -15.41
CA ILE A 170 4.41 -21.08 -15.98
C ILE A 170 3.22 -21.95 -16.36
N GLU A 171 2.24 -22.04 -15.49
CA GLU A 171 1.05 -22.86 -15.67
C GLU A 171 -0.09 -22.14 -16.41
N GLY A 172 -0.01 -20.81 -16.52
CA GLY A 172 -1.08 -19.99 -17.09
C GLY A 172 -2.35 -19.95 -16.23
N THR A 173 -2.22 -20.12 -14.91
CA THR A 173 -3.36 -20.29 -14.00
C THR A 173 -3.45 -19.16 -12.97
N TRP A 174 -4.68 -18.84 -12.57
CA TRP A 174 -4.96 -17.89 -11.49
C TRP A 174 -5.07 -18.61 -10.15
N ASP A 175 -4.51 -18.01 -9.10
CA ASP A 175 -4.83 -18.33 -7.72
C ASP A 175 -6.27 -17.86 -7.45
N ARG A 176 -7.22 -18.78 -7.57
CA ARG A 176 -8.65 -18.46 -7.51
C ARG A 176 -9.09 -18.01 -6.12
N ASP A 177 -8.43 -18.52 -5.08
CA ASP A 177 -8.77 -18.17 -3.70
C ASP A 177 -8.33 -16.75 -3.37
N ILE A 178 -7.13 -16.38 -3.75
CA ILE A 178 -6.66 -14.99 -3.60
C ILE A 178 -7.43 -14.04 -4.52
N LEU A 179 -7.68 -14.45 -5.75
CA LEU A 179 -8.50 -13.64 -6.67
C LEU A 179 -9.90 -13.38 -6.11
N SER A 180 -10.52 -14.40 -5.47
CA SER A 180 -11.83 -14.23 -4.83
C SER A 180 -11.81 -13.28 -3.62
N ALA A 181 -10.68 -13.18 -2.92
CA ALA A 181 -10.48 -12.21 -1.84
C ALA A 181 -10.37 -10.77 -2.35
N LEU A 182 -9.87 -10.59 -3.58
CA LEU A 182 -9.71 -9.28 -4.23
C LEU A 182 -10.97 -8.84 -4.99
N ILE A 183 -11.68 -9.79 -5.62
CA ILE A 183 -12.83 -9.48 -6.48
C ILE A 183 -14.04 -10.27 -5.96
N GLU A 184 -14.97 -9.60 -5.28
CA GLU A 184 -16.24 -10.22 -4.96
C GLU A 184 -17.02 -10.52 -6.24
N LYS A 185 -17.53 -11.75 -6.35
CA LYS A 185 -18.53 -12.04 -7.38
C LYS A 185 -19.78 -11.20 -7.07
N ARG A 186 -20.00 -10.16 -7.87
CA ARG A 186 -21.24 -9.42 -7.89
C ARG A 186 -22.36 -10.29 -8.45
#